data_f03d38750f3f14a4bc4651748184b4ec
#
_entry.id   f03d38750f3f14a4bc4651748184b4ec
#
_cell.length_a   1.000
_cell.length_b   1.000
_cell.length_c   1.000
_cell.angle_alpha   90.00
_cell.angle_beta   90.00
_cell.angle_gamma   90.00
#
_symmetry.space_group_name_H-M   'P 1'
#
loop_
_entity.id
_entity.type
_entity.pdbx_description
1 polymer ?
#
loop_
_entity_poly.entity_id
_entity_poly.type
_entity_poly.pdbx_seq_one_letter_code
_entity_poly.pdbx_strand_id
1 'polypeptide(L)'
;EALLRATPQDRPKVIAFESVYSMDGDFGRIDEIASLAQRYDAITYLDEVHGVGVYGASGAGVAERDGVMDKVDIIEGTLAKGFGCHGGYIAGPAVVCDAVRSYAPDFIFTTAPPPPVIAAARASVAHLQSSPAERRAHQCSGAKTKAALAAAGLPLKPAASHILPLIVGDSAICKAISDHLLTAHGIYVQ
;
A
#
# COMPACT_ATOMS: atom_id res chain seq x y z
N GLU A 1 15.65 -14.45 -3.29
CA GLU A 1 16.42 -15.52 -2.63
C GLU A 1 17.90 -15.45 -2.98
N ALA A 2 18.29 -15.26 -4.24
CA ALA A 2 19.69 -15.22 -4.64
C ALA A 2 20.53 -14.19 -3.85
N LEU A 3 20.01 -12.97 -3.66
CA LEU A 3 20.66 -11.93 -2.87
C LEU A 3 20.79 -12.33 -1.39
N LEU A 4 19.75 -12.90 -0.80
CA LEU A 4 19.78 -13.35 0.60
C LEU A 4 20.82 -14.45 0.80
N ARG A 5 20.91 -15.39 -0.14
CA ARG A 5 21.90 -16.48 -0.12
C ARG A 5 23.35 -15.96 -0.25
N ALA A 6 23.55 -14.90 -1.03
CA ALA A 6 24.86 -14.29 -1.23
C ALA A 6 25.28 -13.35 -0.07
N THR A 7 24.36 -12.96 0.80
CA THR A 7 24.66 -12.09 1.95
C THR A 7 25.18 -12.90 3.11
N PRO A 8 26.29 -12.50 3.78
CA PRO A 8 26.80 -13.18 4.97
C PRO A 8 25.72 -13.34 6.05
N GLN A 9 25.76 -14.46 6.77
CA GLN A 9 24.71 -14.82 7.73
C GLN A 9 24.64 -13.85 8.93
N ASP A 10 25.78 -13.32 9.34
CA ASP A 10 25.95 -12.38 10.46
C ASP A 10 25.53 -10.95 10.12
N ARG A 11 25.24 -10.66 8.83
CA ARG A 11 24.84 -9.34 8.40
C ARG A 11 23.32 -9.14 8.59
N PRO A 12 22.88 -8.07 9.28
CA PRO A 12 21.44 -7.74 9.34
C PRO A 12 20.84 -7.59 7.96
N LYS A 13 19.65 -8.13 7.77
CA LYS A 13 18.92 -8.12 6.49
C LYS A 13 17.52 -7.61 6.70
N VAL A 14 17.05 -6.74 5.80
CA VAL A 14 15.67 -6.27 5.74
C VAL A 14 15.15 -6.55 4.33
N ILE A 15 13.96 -7.11 4.24
CA ILE A 15 13.23 -7.28 2.99
C ILE A 15 12.07 -6.29 3.00
N ALA A 16 12.22 -5.21 2.22
CA ALA A 16 11.17 -4.22 2.02
C ALA A 16 10.41 -4.51 0.73
N PHE A 17 9.08 -4.52 0.79
CA PHE A 17 8.22 -4.84 -0.36
C PHE A 17 6.81 -4.28 -0.15
N GLU A 18 6.07 -4.07 -1.26
CA GLU A 18 4.70 -3.58 -1.22
C GLU A 18 3.68 -4.74 -1.22
N SER A 19 2.57 -4.57 -0.53
CA SER A 19 1.42 -5.48 -0.60
C SER A 19 0.66 -5.34 -1.90
N VAL A 20 0.53 -4.10 -2.40
CA VAL A 20 0.01 -3.74 -3.72
C VAL A 20 1.03 -2.81 -4.37
N TYR A 21 1.68 -3.28 -5.41
CA TYR A 21 2.68 -2.48 -6.13
C TYR A 21 2.02 -1.32 -6.84
N SER A 22 2.43 -0.11 -6.46
CA SER A 22 1.78 1.15 -6.83
C SER A 22 1.72 1.43 -8.34
N MET A 23 2.74 0.99 -9.09
CA MET A 23 2.85 1.25 -10.53
C MET A 23 2.33 0.10 -11.40
N ASP A 24 2.27 -1.10 -10.84
CA ASP A 24 1.95 -2.32 -11.58
C ASP A 24 0.57 -2.89 -11.24
N GLY A 25 0.07 -2.60 -10.04
CA GLY A 25 -1.19 -3.15 -9.54
C GLY A 25 -1.13 -4.63 -9.15
N ASP A 26 0.05 -5.22 -9.12
CA ASP A 26 0.25 -6.60 -8.70
C ASP A 26 0.23 -6.72 -7.17
N PHE A 27 -0.20 -7.86 -6.65
CA PHE A 27 -0.08 -8.16 -5.23
C PHE A 27 1.29 -8.73 -4.89
N GLY A 28 1.88 -8.25 -3.79
CA GLY A 28 3.07 -8.85 -3.21
C GLY A 28 2.82 -10.27 -2.72
N ARG A 29 3.80 -11.14 -2.90
CA ARG A 29 3.74 -12.55 -2.43
C ARG A 29 4.14 -12.62 -0.96
N ILE A 30 3.30 -12.06 -0.07
CA ILE A 30 3.62 -11.80 1.34
C ILE A 30 4.06 -13.08 2.05
N ASP A 31 3.31 -14.17 1.92
CA ASP A 31 3.60 -15.43 2.60
C ASP A 31 4.95 -16.05 2.17
N GLU A 32 5.26 -15.99 0.88
CA GLU A 32 6.51 -16.49 0.35
C GLU A 32 7.71 -15.65 0.80
N ILE A 33 7.54 -14.33 0.81
CA ILE A 33 8.57 -13.39 1.27
C ILE A 33 8.81 -13.56 2.77
N ALA A 34 7.76 -13.69 3.58
CA ALA A 34 7.87 -13.97 5.01
C ALA A 34 8.59 -15.31 5.29
N SER A 35 8.27 -16.33 4.50
CA SER A 35 8.96 -17.63 4.58
C SER A 35 10.45 -17.53 4.22
N LEU A 36 10.80 -16.70 3.23
CA LEU A 36 12.21 -16.43 2.90
C LEU A 36 12.89 -15.64 4.01
N ALA A 37 12.23 -14.62 4.56
CA ALA A 37 12.77 -13.84 5.67
C ALA A 37 13.11 -14.71 6.87
N GLN A 38 12.19 -15.58 7.27
CA GLN A 38 12.43 -16.53 8.35
C GLN A 38 13.61 -17.46 8.07
N ARG A 39 13.73 -17.99 6.85
CA ARG A 39 14.83 -18.90 6.46
C ARG A 39 16.19 -18.25 6.49
N TYR A 40 16.27 -16.96 6.16
CA TYR A 40 17.53 -16.22 6.03
C TYR A 40 17.80 -15.24 7.18
N ASP A 41 17.03 -15.31 8.26
CA ASP A 41 17.12 -14.41 9.42
C ASP A 41 17.09 -12.94 8.97
N ALA A 42 16.02 -12.59 8.27
CA ALA A 42 15.78 -11.25 7.76
C ALA A 42 14.49 -10.68 8.35
N ILE A 43 14.46 -9.38 8.57
CA ILE A 43 13.28 -8.63 9.00
C ILE A 43 12.43 -8.31 7.76
N THR A 44 11.12 -8.50 7.84
CA THR A 44 10.17 -8.07 6.82
C THR A 44 9.66 -6.65 7.09
N TYR A 45 9.69 -5.80 6.07
CA TYR A 45 9.10 -4.46 6.07
C TYR A 45 8.08 -4.38 4.95
N LEU A 46 6.80 -4.51 5.32
CA LEU A 46 5.68 -4.53 4.37
C LEU A 46 5.07 -3.15 4.25
N ASP A 47 5.09 -2.60 3.04
CA ASP A 47 4.35 -1.39 2.69
C ASP A 47 2.91 -1.76 2.30
N GLU A 48 1.97 -1.35 3.13
CA GLU A 48 0.52 -1.50 2.92
C GLU A 48 -0.15 -0.19 2.48
N VAL A 49 0.62 0.80 2.02
CA VAL A 49 0.12 2.14 1.68
C VAL A 49 -1.04 2.10 0.68
N HIS A 50 -1.02 1.17 -0.27
CA HIS A 50 -2.11 0.92 -1.23
C HIS A 50 -3.10 -0.16 -0.78
N GLY A 51 -2.85 -0.82 0.34
CA GLY A 51 -3.69 -1.90 0.90
C GLY A 51 -4.62 -1.45 2.00
N VAL A 52 -4.13 -0.61 2.94
CA VAL A 52 -4.89 -0.17 4.11
C VAL A 52 -6.11 0.67 3.74
N GLY A 53 -7.22 0.44 4.42
CA GLY A 53 -8.52 1.02 4.12
C GLY A 53 -9.25 0.38 2.93
N VAL A 54 -8.54 -0.39 2.09
CA VAL A 54 -9.04 -0.93 0.81
C VAL A 54 -9.22 -2.44 0.83
N TYR A 55 -8.36 -3.17 1.52
CA TYR A 55 -8.38 -4.62 1.64
C TYR A 55 -8.49 -5.08 3.10
N GLY A 56 -8.85 -6.34 3.27
CA GLY A 56 -9.06 -6.95 4.57
C GLY A 56 -10.45 -6.73 5.14
N ALA A 57 -10.86 -7.58 6.08
CA ALA A 57 -12.19 -7.53 6.69
C ALA A 57 -12.41 -6.25 7.51
N SER A 58 -11.38 -5.83 8.25
CA SER A 58 -11.39 -4.59 9.04
C SER A 58 -10.72 -3.40 8.32
N GLY A 59 -10.19 -3.61 7.10
CA GLY A 59 -9.44 -2.59 6.36
C GLY A 59 -7.97 -2.49 6.76
N ALA A 60 -7.41 -3.53 7.37
CA ALA A 60 -6.01 -3.53 7.78
C ALA A 60 -5.03 -3.90 6.65
N GLY A 61 -5.53 -4.16 5.44
CA GLY A 61 -4.68 -4.34 4.26
C GLY A 61 -4.73 -5.74 3.67
N VAL A 62 -3.77 -5.99 2.78
CA VAL A 62 -3.65 -7.27 2.06
C VAL A 62 -3.17 -8.39 2.97
N ALA A 63 -2.28 -8.10 3.91
CA ALA A 63 -1.81 -9.08 4.89
C ALA A 63 -2.96 -9.61 5.76
N GLU A 64 -3.93 -8.74 6.12
CA GLU A 64 -5.18 -9.18 6.78
C GLU A 64 -6.02 -10.04 5.84
N ARG A 65 -6.24 -9.59 4.60
CA ARG A 65 -7.02 -10.34 3.60
C ARG A 65 -6.52 -11.77 3.42
N ASP A 66 -5.21 -11.93 3.39
CA ASP A 66 -4.55 -13.20 3.11
C ASP A 66 -4.26 -14.01 4.37
N GLY A 67 -4.56 -13.48 5.57
CA GLY A 67 -4.37 -14.15 6.86
C GLY A 67 -2.90 -14.38 7.21
N VAL A 68 -2.00 -13.46 6.82
CA VAL A 68 -0.55 -13.58 6.98
C VAL A 68 0.08 -12.42 7.76
N MET A 69 -0.74 -11.60 8.40
CA MET A 69 -0.28 -10.41 9.12
C MET A 69 0.68 -10.75 10.27
N ASP A 70 0.46 -11.86 10.95
CA ASP A 70 1.28 -12.36 12.05
C ASP A 70 2.68 -12.85 11.62
N LYS A 71 2.91 -13.01 10.31
CA LYS A 71 4.20 -13.40 9.74
C LYS A 71 5.07 -12.21 9.34
N VAL A 72 4.56 -10.99 9.49
CA VAL A 72 5.25 -9.76 9.07
C VAL A 72 5.74 -9.01 10.30
N ASP A 73 7.02 -8.61 10.29
CA ASP A 73 7.62 -7.93 11.45
C ASP A 73 7.23 -6.46 11.54
N ILE A 74 7.23 -5.75 10.42
CA ILE A 74 6.90 -4.32 10.37
C ILE A 74 5.94 -4.08 9.21
N ILE A 75 4.82 -3.44 9.51
CA ILE A 75 3.86 -2.95 8.52
C ILE A 75 3.91 -1.44 8.50
N GLU A 76 4.12 -0.86 7.33
CA GLU A 76 3.94 0.57 7.08
C GLU A 76 2.56 0.82 6.48
N GLY A 77 1.92 1.91 6.90
CA GLY A 77 0.67 2.36 6.32
C GLY A 77 0.60 3.88 6.23
N THR A 78 -0.24 4.37 5.33
CA THR A 78 -0.51 5.80 5.20
C THR A 78 -1.91 6.16 5.69
N LEU A 79 -2.03 7.35 6.25
CA LEU A 79 -3.33 7.98 6.55
C LEU A 79 -3.83 8.85 5.37
N ALA A 80 -2.99 9.05 4.34
CA ALA A 80 -3.23 10.02 3.28
C ALA A 80 -3.99 9.45 2.05
N LYS A 81 -4.24 8.14 2.00
CA LYS A 81 -4.94 7.48 0.88
C LYS A 81 -6.29 6.93 1.34
N GLY A 82 -6.40 5.65 1.62
CA GLY A 82 -7.66 5.00 2.00
C GLY A 82 -8.37 5.63 3.20
N PHE A 83 -7.63 6.23 4.12
CA PHE A 83 -8.19 6.92 5.29
C PHE A 83 -8.51 8.40 5.05
N GLY A 84 -8.08 9.00 3.93
CA GLY A 84 -8.43 10.37 3.54
C GLY A 84 -7.92 11.47 4.47
N CYS A 85 -6.81 11.22 5.20
CA CYS A 85 -6.23 12.15 6.16
C CYS A 85 -4.80 12.56 5.74
N HIS A 86 -3.93 12.78 6.72
CA HIS A 86 -2.52 13.11 6.49
C HIS A 86 -1.63 12.35 7.48
N GLY A 87 -0.42 11.96 7.03
CA GLY A 87 0.56 11.25 7.82
C GLY A 87 0.67 9.77 7.48
N GLY A 88 1.47 9.07 8.27
CA GLY A 88 1.69 7.64 8.15
C GLY A 88 2.00 7.03 9.50
N TYR A 89 2.18 5.73 9.51
CA TYR A 89 2.48 4.97 10.72
C TYR A 89 3.25 3.71 10.39
N ILE A 90 3.94 3.19 11.39
CA ILE A 90 4.38 1.80 11.41
C ILE A 90 3.60 1.03 12.47
N ALA A 91 3.40 -0.24 12.22
CA ALA A 91 2.83 -1.19 13.17
C ALA A 91 3.74 -2.44 13.22
N GLY A 92 3.94 -2.97 14.42
CA GLY A 92 4.80 -4.13 14.65
C GLY A 92 4.98 -4.40 16.13
N PRO A 93 5.93 -5.25 16.53
CA PRO A 93 6.25 -5.53 17.92
C PRO A 93 6.56 -4.24 18.70
N ALA A 94 6.13 -4.17 19.96
CA ALA A 94 6.30 -2.98 20.80
C ALA A 94 7.76 -2.51 20.88
N VAL A 95 8.71 -3.45 20.95
CA VAL A 95 10.14 -3.15 20.98
C VAL A 95 10.63 -2.45 19.72
N VAL A 96 10.10 -2.81 18.55
CA VAL A 96 10.45 -2.18 17.28
C VAL A 96 9.88 -0.76 17.22
N CYS A 97 8.60 -0.61 17.58
CA CYS A 97 7.95 0.71 17.62
C CYS A 97 8.65 1.65 18.62
N ASP A 98 9.09 1.14 19.75
CA ASP A 98 9.82 1.92 20.75
C ASP A 98 11.23 2.30 20.28
N ALA A 99 11.93 1.38 19.61
CA ALA A 99 13.23 1.66 19.00
C ALA A 99 13.12 2.75 17.92
N VAL A 100 12.13 2.67 17.03
CA VAL A 100 11.90 3.72 16.01
C VAL A 100 11.58 5.05 16.66
N ARG A 101 10.71 5.09 17.68
CA ARG A 101 10.37 6.31 18.41
C ARG A 101 11.59 6.94 19.08
N SER A 102 12.51 6.12 19.57
CA SER A 102 13.66 6.57 20.37
C SER A 102 14.90 6.89 19.55
N TYR A 103 15.06 6.27 18.37
CA TYR A 103 16.31 6.33 17.62
C TYR A 103 16.18 6.78 16.16
N ALA A 104 14.98 6.80 15.57
CA ALA A 104 14.82 7.21 14.19
C ALA A 104 14.89 8.75 14.06
N PRO A 105 15.91 9.31 13.39
CA PRO A 105 16.07 10.76 13.28
C PRO A 105 14.86 11.44 12.64
N ASP A 106 14.28 10.84 11.61
CA ASP A 106 13.14 11.37 10.87
C ASP A 106 11.85 11.39 11.72
N PHE A 107 11.80 10.62 12.80
CA PHE A 107 10.71 10.68 13.78
C PHE A 107 11.01 11.68 14.91
N ILE A 108 12.20 11.61 15.50
CA ILE A 108 12.58 12.43 16.67
C ILE A 108 12.60 13.91 16.33
N PHE A 109 13.14 14.28 15.16
CA PHE A 109 13.32 15.66 14.73
C PHE A 109 12.17 16.20 13.86
N THR A 110 11.04 15.49 13.81
CA THR A 110 9.84 15.97 13.14
C THR A 110 8.79 16.47 14.12
N THR A 111 7.86 17.28 13.62
CA THR A 111 6.76 17.81 14.43
C THR A 111 5.58 16.83 14.39
N ALA A 112 4.93 16.64 15.53
CA ALA A 112 3.71 15.83 15.60
C ALA A 112 2.60 16.38 14.68
N PRO A 113 1.77 15.53 14.06
CA PRO A 113 0.61 15.98 13.29
C PRO A 113 -0.34 16.84 14.15
N PRO A 114 -1.00 17.85 13.56
CA PRO A 114 -1.96 18.70 14.28
C PRO A 114 -3.09 17.87 14.91
N PRO A 115 -3.56 18.23 16.13
CA PRO A 115 -4.63 17.51 16.83
C PRO A 115 -5.90 17.25 15.98
N PRO A 116 -6.40 18.19 15.16
CA PRO A 116 -7.55 17.93 14.29
C PRO A 116 -7.30 16.80 13.27
N VAL A 117 -6.07 16.71 12.74
CA VAL A 117 -5.70 15.65 11.79
C VAL A 117 -5.69 14.29 12.49
N ILE A 118 -5.17 14.21 13.71
CA ILE A 118 -5.18 12.97 14.51
C ILE A 118 -6.62 12.56 14.86
N ALA A 119 -7.47 13.52 15.23
CA ALA A 119 -8.88 13.24 15.51
C ALA A 119 -9.61 12.71 14.27
N ALA A 120 -9.38 13.31 13.11
CA ALA A 120 -9.93 12.86 11.83
C ALA A 120 -9.43 11.45 11.46
N ALA A 121 -8.14 11.21 11.57
CA ALA A 121 -7.54 9.90 11.30
C ALA A 121 -8.12 8.82 12.21
N ARG A 122 -8.24 9.09 13.52
CA ARG A 122 -8.87 8.17 14.48
C ARG A 122 -10.32 7.84 14.08
N ALA A 123 -11.10 8.86 13.72
CA ALA A 123 -12.49 8.67 13.30
C ALA A 123 -12.59 7.84 12.02
N SER A 124 -11.73 8.12 11.02
CA SER A 124 -11.68 7.38 9.76
C SER A 124 -11.29 5.91 9.96
N VAL A 125 -10.25 5.64 10.74
CA VAL A 125 -9.83 4.27 11.06
C VAL A 125 -10.96 3.52 11.78
N ALA A 126 -11.57 4.10 12.82
CA ALA A 126 -12.67 3.48 13.56
C ALA A 126 -13.89 3.21 12.66
N HIS A 127 -14.22 4.14 11.75
CA HIS A 127 -15.29 3.96 10.78
C HIS A 127 -15.00 2.77 9.84
N LEU A 128 -13.82 2.73 9.21
CA LEU A 128 -13.47 1.68 8.26
C LEU A 128 -13.29 0.31 8.92
N GLN A 129 -12.93 0.24 10.20
CA GLN A 129 -12.91 -1.01 10.95
C GLN A 129 -14.32 -1.63 11.07
N SER A 130 -15.35 -0.81 11.23
CA SER A 130 -16.73 -1.25 11.42
C SER A 130 -17.57 -1.27 10.15
N SER A 131 -17.21 -0.48 9.13
CA SER A 131 -17.95 -0.38 7.87
C SER A 131 -17.20 -1.06 6.72
N PRO A 132 -17.76 -2.09 6.08
CA PRO A 132 -17.26 -2.64 4.85
C PRO A 132 -17.85 -1.96 3.60
N ALA A 133 -18.75 -0.99 3.75
CA ALA A 133 -19.54 -0.43 2.65
C ALA A 133 -18.66 0.28 1.62
N GLU A 134 -17.73 1.11 2.10
CA GLU A 134 -16.80 1.88 1.27
C GLU A 134 -15.86 0.96 0.50
N ARG A 135 -15.31 -0.07 1.16
CA ARG A 135 -14.46 -1.07 0.52
C ARG A 135 -15.20 -1.83 -0.59
N ARG A 136 -16.45 -2.25 -0.33
CA ARG A 136 -17.26 -2.93 -1.35
C ARG A 136 -17.57 -2.01 -2.53
N ALA A 137 -17.94 -0.77 -2.26
CA ALA A 137 -18.20 0.23 -3.32
C ALA A 137 -16.95 0.48 -4.16
N HIS A 138 -15.79 0.63 -3.53
CA HIS A 138 -14.51 0.80 -4.20
C HIS A 138 -14.16 -0.42 -5.09
N GLN A 139 -14.24 -1.64 -4.57
CA GLN A 139 -13.97 -2.85 -5.33
C GLN A 139 -14.93 -3.01 -6.52
N CYS A 140 -16.21 -2.71 -6.31
CA CYS A 140 -17.21 -2.73 -7.38
C CYS A 140 -16.89 -1.70 -8.48
N SER A 141 -16.52 -0.47 -8.10
CA SER A 141 -16.14 0.57 -9.06
C SER A 141 -14.88 0.20 -9.83
N GLY A 142 -13.85 -0.32 -9.16
CA GLY A 142 -12.64 -0.81 -9.80
C GLY A 142 -12.92 -1.92 -10.82
N ALA A 143 -13.74 -2.90 -10.46
CA ALA A 143 -14.13 -3.99 -11.37
C ALA A 143 -14.90 -3.47 -12.59
N LYS A 144 -15.85 -2.55 -12.40
CA LYS A 144 -16.62 -1.94 -13.52
C LYS A 144 -15.71 -1.14 -14.44
N THR A 145 -14.82 -0.33 -13.89
CA THR A 145 -13.87 0.47 -14.67
C THR A 145 -12.94 -0.44 -15.47
N LYS A 146 -12.40 -1.48 -14.85
CA LYS A 146 -11.55 -2.48 -15.52
C LYS A 146 -12.27 -3.14 -16.71
N ALA A 147 -13.51 -3.56 -16.50
CA ALA A 147 -14.31 -4.16 -17.57
C ALA A 147 -14.59 -3.18 -18.72
N ALA A 148 -14.91 -1.92 -18.41
CA ALA A 148 -15.17 -0.90 -19.43
C ALA A 148 -13.91 -0.57 -20.25
N LEU A 149 -12.75 -0.40 -19.60
CA LEU A 149 -11.48 -0.15 -20.28
C LEU A 149 -11.08 -1.32 -21.20
N ALA A 150 -11.25 -2.55 -20.70
CA ALA A 150 -10.99 -3.75 -21.50
C ALA A 150 -11.93 -3.88 -22.70
N ALA A 151 -13.23 -3.61 -22.52
CA ALA A 151 -14.22 -3.61 -23.60
C ALA A 151 -13.95 -2.55 -24.66
N ALA A 152 -13.36 -1.42 -24.26
CA ALA A 152 -12.91 -0.36 -25.17
C ALA A 152 -11.59 -0.69 -25.90
N GLY A 153 -10.98 -1.85 -25.66
CA GLY A 153 -9.74 -2.27 -26.32
C GLY A 153 -8.51 -1.45 -25.90
N LEU A 154 -8.56 -0.78 -24.74
CA LEU A 154 -7.44 0.02 -24.27
C LEU A 154 -6.30 -0.88 -23.76
N PRO A 155 -5.02 -0.43 -23.87
CA PRO A 155 -3.83 -1.20 -23.49
C PRO A 155 -3.67 -1.29 -21.97
N LEU A 156 -4.65 -1.90 -21.30
CA LEU A 156 -4.65 -2.12 -19.87
C LEU A 156 -3.68 -3.25 -19.51
N LYS A 157 -2.71 -2.94 -18.64
CA LYS A 157 -1.85 -3.98 -18.07
C LYS A 157 -2.70 -4.93 -17.21
N PRO A 158 -2.54 -6.26 -17.35
CA PRO A 158 -3.17 -7.19 -16.44
C PRO A 158 -2.73 -6.92 -15.00
N ALA A 159 -3.67 -6.55 -14.14
CA ALA A 159 -3.44 -6.30 -12.72
C ALA A 159 -4.55 -6.96 -11.91
N ALA A 160 -4.19 -7.52 -10.76
CA ALA A 160 -5.14 -8.21 -9.88
C ALA A 160 -5.84 -7.24 -8.90
N SER A 161 -5.26 -6.07 -8.66
CA SER A 161 -5.75 -5.07 -7.71
C SER A 161 -6.71 -4.05 -8.34
N HIS A 162 -7.04 -3.02 -7.56
CA HIS A 162 -7.81 -1.85 -7.98
C HIS A 162 -7.01 -0.85 -8.82
N ILE A 163 -5.69 -1.02 -8.90
CA ILE A 163 -4.82 -0.18 -9.73
C ILE A 163 -4.91 -0.68 -11.17
N LEU A 164 -5.20 0.20 -12.10
CA LEU A 164 -5.50 -0.10 -13.50
C LEU A 164 -4.52 0.63 -14.43
N PRO A 165 -3.29 0.13 -14.61
CA PRO A 165 -2.29 0.81 -15.42
C PRO A 165 -2.62 0.71 -16.91
N LEU A 166 -2.73 1.86 -17.58
CA LEU A 166 -2.81 1.96 -19.04
C LEU A 166 -1.43 2.30 -19.59
N ILE A 167 -0.87 1.41 -20.39
CA ILE A 167 0.50 1.58 -20.91
C ILE A 167 0.45 2.37 -22.21
N VAL A 168 0.84 3.63 -22.15
CA VAL A 168 0.91 4.54 -23.31
C VAL A 168 2.24 4.38 -24.07
N GLY A 169 3.34 4.11 -23.36
CA GLY A 169 4.66 3.87 -23.94
C GLY A 169 5.46 5.13 -24.28
N ASP A 170 4.86 6.32 -24.21
CA ASP A 170 5.52 7.60 -24.44
C ASP A 170 5.09 8.61 -23.36
N SER A 171 6.05 9.22 -22.68
CA SER A 171 5.80 10.11 -21.53
C SER A 171 5.11 11.42 -21.93
N ALA A 172 5.43 11.98 -23.10
CA ALA A 172 4.83 13.22 -23.59
C ALA A 172 3.38 12.99 -23.99
N ILE A 173 3.09 11.89 -24.67
CA ILE A 173 1.72 11.48 -25.03
C ILE A 173 0.93 11.16 -23.75
N CYS A 174 1.50 10.45 -22.79
CA CYS A 174 0.86 10.12 -21.52
C CYS A 174 0.43 11.40 -20.78
N LYS A 175 1.34 12.38 -20.67
CA LYS A 175 1.01 13.69 -20.08
C LYS A 175 -0.09 14.42 -20.86
N ALA A 176 -0.02 14.46 -22.18
CA ALA A 176 -1.02 15.13 -23.01
C ALA A 176 -2.40 14.50 -22.84
N ILE A 177 -2.50 13.17 -22.72
CA ILE A 177 -3.77 12.47 -22.46
C ILE A 177 -4.32 12.86 -21.08
N SER A 178 -3.48 12.86 -20.04
CA SER A 178 -3.89 13.23 -18.66
C SER A 178 -4.39 14.69 -18.63
N ASP A 179 -3.65 15.63 -19.24
CA ASP A 179 -4.03 17.03 -19.32
C ASP A 179 -5.38 17.23 -20.09
N HIS A 180 -5.55 16.49 -21.19
CA HIS A 180 -6.78 16.56 -21.99
C HIS A 180 -7.98 16.01 -21.21
N LEU A 181 -7.84 14.88 -20.55
CA LEU A 181 -8.89 14.29 -19.72
C LEU A 181 -9.32 15.26 -18.61
N LEU A 182 -8.36 15.91 -17.97
CA LEU A 182 -8.65 16.90 -16.92
C LEU A 182 -9.33 18.14 -17.48
N THR A 183 -8.79 18.75 -18.54
CA THR A 183 -9.26 20.05 -19.03
C THR A 183 -10.57 19.96 -19.83
N ALA A 184 -10.74 18.92 -20.66
CA ALA A 184 -11.90 18.78 -21.52
C ALA A 184 -13.05 18.00 -20.86
N HIS A 185 -12.75 17.11 -19.92
CA HIS A 185 -13.73 16.17 -19.34
C HIS A 185 -13.84 16.24 -17.81
N GLY A 186 -12.97 16.99 -17.12
CA GLY A 186 -12.93 17.04 -15.67
C GLY A 186 -12.52 15.71 -15.02
N ILE A 187 -11.83 14.84 -15.76
CA ILE A 187 -11.38 13.52 -15.30
C ILE A 187 -9.91 13.60 -14.95
N TYR A 188 -9.61 13.46 -13.66
CA TYR A 188 -8.24 13.37 -13.18
C TYR A 188 -7.77 11.90 -13.24
N VAL A 189 -6.64 11.68 -13.91
CA VAL A 189 -5.89 10.42 -13.93
C VAL A 189 -4.41 10.71 -13.65
N GLN A 190 -3.74 9.78 -13.04
CA GLN A 190 -2.36 9.91 -12.61
C GLN A 190 -1.45 8.97 -13.40
#